data_7e96cd6716f14efeb39398481e3feb01
#
_entry.id   7e96cd6716f14efeb39398481e3feb01
#
_cell.length_a   1.000
_cell.length_b   1.000
_cell.length_c   1.000
_cell.angle_alpha   90.00
_cell.angle_beta   90.00
_cell.angle_gamma   90.00
#
_symmetry.space_group_name_H-M   'P 1'
#
loop_
_entity.id
_entity.type
_entity.pdbx_description
1 polymer ?
#
loop_
_entity_poly.entity_id
_entity_poly.type
_entity_poly.pdbx_seq_one_letter_code
_entity_poly.pdbx_strand_id
1 'polypeptide(L)'
;VALTRIPQRPTDAAPPSPTPETSYIAAGSLTGRTILVDPGHGGYDGGARCRDSGVWEKEVNLAVALAVEKSLTQRGATVLMTRRTDTDLCDDTTRPANVTKKRQDMQCRVNMAVQGQADMVLSIHMNEYRVRSESGPQVFYRAGSGAGRLLAGTMQEALITALSPQKERAAMPGDYFILQLDTPSVLVECGFISNPAEEALLLSPAYQEKLGEAIA
;
A
#
# COMPACT_ATOMS: atom_id res chain seq x y z
N VAL A 1 87.43 -3.28 -16.64
CA VAL A 1 86.31 -4.00 -17.26
C VAL A 1 85.07 -3.59 -16.50
N ALA A 2 84.21 -2.74 -17.14
CA ALA A 2 83.01 -2.24 -16.54
C ALA A 2 81.86 -3.24 -16.87
N LEU A 3 81.17 -3.70 -15.86
CA LEU A 3 79.95 -4.51 -15.98
C LEU A 3 78.72 -3.61 -16.17
N THR A 4 78.17 -3.64 -17.37
CA THR A 4 76.94 -2.92 -17.74
C THR A 4 75.73 -3.61 -17.07
N ARG A 5 74.98 -2.87 -16.25
CA ARG A 5 73.70 -3.31 -15.69
C ARG A 5 72.61 -3.28 -16.77
N ILE A 6 71.88 -4.40 -16.92
CA ILE A 6 70.72 -4.57 -17.75
C ILE A 6 69.51 -3.89 -17.02
N PRO A 7 68.73 -3.00 -17.66
CA PRO A 7 67.57 -2.43 -17.01
C PRO A 7 66.44 -3.47 -16.94
N GLN A 8 65.87 -3.62 -15.74
CA GLN A 8 64.70 -4.45 -15.54
C GLN A 8 63.48 -3.73 -16.07
N ARG A 9 62.63 -4.48 -16.78
CA ARG A 9 61.36 -4.06 -17.33
C ARG A 9 60.38 -3.78 -16.19
N PRO A 10 59.53 -2.74 -16.25
CA PRO A 10 58.49 -2.51 -15.27
C PRO A 10 57.49 -3.67 -15.33
N THR A 11 57.14 -4.22 -14.19
CA THR A 11 56.06 -5.19 -14.05
C THR A 11 54.71 -4.49 -14.31
N ASP A 12 54.00 -4.95 -15.33
CA ASP A 12 52.64 -4.53 -15.61
C ASP A 12 51.78 -4.74 -14.36
N ALA A 13 51.28 -3.62 -13.81
CA ALA A 13 50.25 -3.65 -12.78
C ALA A 13 48.94 -4.17 -13.43
N ALA A 14 48.36 -5.18 -12.82
CA ALA A 14 47.03 -5.66 -13.24
C ALA A 14 46.01 -4.52 -13.20
N PRO A 15 45.07 -4.49 -14.14
CA PRO A 15 44.02 -3.46 -14.12
C PRO A 15 43.19 -3.61 -12.82
N PRO A 16 42.75 -2.50 -12.24
CA PRO A 16 41.91 -2.53 -11.03
C PRO A 16 40.62 -3.30 -11.32
N SER A 17 40.27 -4.21 -10.41
CA SER A 17 38.97 -4.90 -10.43
C SER A 17 37.82 -3.89 -10.51
N PRO A 18 36.78 -4.17 -11.29
CA PRO A 18 35.66 -3.24 -11.36
C PRO A 18 35.04 -3.08 -9.98
N THR A 19 34.98 -1.86 -9.50
CA THR A 19 34.22 -1.46 -8.31
C THR A 19 32.75 -1.82 -8.57
N PRO A 20 32.04 -2.46 -7.62
CA PRO A 20 30.61 -2.68 -7.79
C PRO A 20 29.95 -1.31 -7.98
N GLU A 21 29.27 -1.12 -9.12
CA GLU A 21 28.39 0.03 -9.33
C GLU A 21 27.33 0.01 -8.24
N THR A 22 27.51 0.83 -7.22
CA THR A 22 26.43 1.14 -6.28
C THR A 22 25.43 1.95 -7.06
N SER A 23 24.38 1.30 -7.53
CA SER A 23 23.23 1.97 -8.14
C SER A 23 22.65 2.91 -7.08
N TYR A 24 22.88 4.21 -7.22
CA TYR A 24 22.22 5.23 -6.41
C TYR A 24 20.73 5.21 -6.75
N ILE A 25 19.94 4.52 -5.90
CA ILE A 25 18.49 4.64 -5.97
C ILE A 25 18.18 6.08 -5.56
N ALA A 26 17.55 6.84 -6.45
CA ALA A 26 17.14 8.22 -6.15
C ALA A 26 16.25 8.22 -4.90
N ALA A 27 16.45 9.20 -4.01
CA ALA A 27 15.60 9.35 -2.83
C ALA A 27 14.12 9.41 -3.27
N GLY A 28 13.29 8.56 -2.69
CA GLY A 28 11.88 8.40 -3.08
C GLY A 28 11.61 7.38 -4.20
N SER A 29 12.64 6.69 -4.75
CA SER A 29 12.46 5.60 -5.72
C SER A 29 12.06 4.31 -5.00
N LEU A 30 11.03 3.66 -5.55
CA LEU A 30 10.56 2.33 -5.11
C LEU A 30 11.00 1.21 -6.07
N THR A 31 12.01 1.48 -6.90
CA THR A 31 12.56 0.50 -7.84
C THR A 31 13.01 -0.78 -7.12
N GLY A 32 12.57 -1.93 -7.62
CA GLY A 32 12.85 -3.24 -7.04
C GLY A 32 11.98 -3.58 -5.81
N ARG A 33 10.98 -2.75 -5.49
CA ARG A 33 9.99 -3.08 -4.46
C ARG A 33 8.72 -3.60 -5.08
N THR A 34 8.18 -4.66 -4.50
CA THR A 34 6.86 -5.20 -4.84
C THR A 34 5.87 -4.81 -3.76
N ILE A 35 4.82 -4.08 -4.14
CA ILE A 35 3.81 -3.58 -3.20
C ILE A 35 2.45 -4.14 -3.59
N LEU A 36 1.77 -4.80 -2.65
CA LEU A 36 0.39 -5.21 -2.87
C LEU A 36 -0.53 -4.09 -2.41
N VAL A 37 -1.40 -3.64 -3.31
CA VAL A 37 -2.50 -2.73 -3.04
C VAL A 37 -3.79 -3.51 -3.06
N ASP A 38 -4.54 -3.43 -1.97
CA ASP A 38 -5.77 -4.17 -1.74
C ASP A 38 -6.97 -3.21 -1.63
N PRO A 39 -7.73 -2.98 -2.70
CA PRO A 39 -9.01 -2.28 -2.58
C PRO A 39 -9.98 -3.12 -1.75
N GLY A 40 -10.30 -2.69 -0.54
CA GLY A 40 -11.19 -3.42 0.36
C GLY A 40 -12.55 -3.71 -0.25
N HIS A 41 -13.22 -4.78 0.22
CA HIS A 41 -14.51 -5.24 -0.30
C HIS A 41 -14.46 -5.63 -1.79
N GLY A 42 -15.62 -5.73 -2.44
CA GLY A 42 -15.74 -6.06 -3.87
C GLY A 42 -16.79 -7.14 -4.12
N GLY A 43 -17.36 -7.14 -5.34
CA GLY A 43 -18.39 -8.10 -5.74
C GLY A 43 -19.60 -8.08 -4.81
N TYR A 44 -19.87 -9.20 -4.15
CA TYR A 44 -21.00 -9.34 -3.21
C TYR A 44 -20.85 -8.50 -1.93
N ASP A 45 -19.60 -8.20 -1.50
CA ASP A 45 -19.33 -7.38 -0.32
C ASP A 45 -19.22 -5.91 -0.70
N GLY A 46 -20.26 -5.14 -0.46
CA GLY A 46 -20.30 -3.71 -0.77
C GLY A 46 -19.48 -2.84 0.20
N GLY A 47 -19.16 -3.37 1.40
CA GLY A 47 -18.71 -2.54 2.50
C GLY A 47 -19.83 -1.67 3.05
N ALA A 48 -19.50 -0.52 3.62
CA ALA A 48 -20.46 0.47 4.05
C ALA A 48 -21.07 1.21 2.83
N ARG A 49 -22.15 1.95 3.07
CA ARG A 49 -22.82 2.72 2.02
C ARG A 49 -22.81 4.20 2.37
N CYS A 50 -22.36 5.00 1.45
CA CYS A 50 -22.48 6.45 1.52
C CYS A 50 -23.93 6.85 1.79
N ARG A 51 -24.15 7.69 2.79
CA ARG A 51 -25.52 7.98 3.26
C ARG A 51 -26.26 8.95 2.36
N ASP A 52 -25.53 9.85 1.71
CA ASP A 52 -26.13 10.90 0.91
C ASP A 52 -26.19 10.51 -0.58
N SER A 53 -25.11 9.96 -1.15
CA SER A 53 -25.05 9.51 -2.55
C SER A 53 -25.56 8.10 -2.78
N GLY A 54 -25.50 7.25 -1.77
CA GLY A 54 -25.83 5.83 -1.90
C GLY A 54 -24.76 4.97 -2.57
N VAL A 55 -23.58 5.52 -2.88
CA VAL A 55 -22.42 4.81 -3.44
C VAL A 55 -21.88 3.83 -2.42
N TRP A 56 -21.41 2.67 -2.86
CA TRP A 56 -20.81 1.67 -1.96
C TRP A 56 -19.33 1.96 -1.71
N GLU A 57 -18.87 1.65 -0.51
CA GLU A 57 -17.47 1.77 -0.11
C GLU A 57 -16.52 1.08 -1.09
N LYS A 58 -16.86 -0.12 -1.55
CA LYS A 58 -16.06 -0.88 -2.53
C LYS A 58 -15.71 -0.10 -3.81
N GLU A 59 -16.59 0.80 -4.23
CA GLU A 59 -16.39 1.63 -5.44
C GLU A 59 -15.36 2.72 -5.16
N VAL A 60 -15.47 3.38 -4.00
CA VAL A 60 -14.53 4.42 -3.57
C VAL A 60 -13.15 3.82 -3.28
N ASN A 61 -13.11 2.66 -2.59
CA ASN A 61 -11.89 1.91 -2.32
C ASN A 61 -11.14 1.58 -3.62
N LEU A 62 -11.86 1.13 -4.64
CA LEU A 62 -11.27 0.80 -5.94
C LEU A 62 -10.70 2.04 -6.63
N ALA A 63 -11.44 3.15 -6.65
CA ALA A 63 -11.00 4.38 -7.28
C ALA A 63 -9.72 4.93 -6.64
N VAL A 64 -9.67 4.99 -5.31
CA VAL A 64 -8.47 5.43 -4.57
C VAL A 64 -7.31 4.45 -4.78
N ALA A 65 -7.55 3.14 -4.72
CA ALA A 65 -6.50 2.14 -4.91
C ALA A 65 -5.87 2.19 -6.31
N LEU A 66 -6.66 2.49 -7.36
CA LEU A 66 -6.12 2.71 -8.71
C LEU A 66 -5.25 3.98 -8.79
N ALA A 67 -5.59 5.03 -8.04
CA ALA A 67 -4.74 6.22 -7.94
C ALA A 67 -3.43 5.92 -7.18
N VAL A 68 -3.49 5.10 -6.12
CA VAL A 68 -2.30 4.59 -5.40
C VAL A 68 -1.42 3.77 -6.34
N GLU A 69 -1.99 2.83 -7.10
CA GLU A 69 -1.26 2.03 -8.09
C GLU A 69 -0.51 2.91 -9.08
N LYS A 70 -1.19 3.91 -9.64
CA LYS A 70 -0.59 4.90 -10.57
C LYS A 70 0.61 5.60 -9.94
N SER A 71 0.46 6.12 -8.74
CA SER A 71 1.51 6.88 -8.04
C SER A 71 2.71 6.00 -7.66
N LEU A 72 2.47 4.78 -7.15
CA LEU A 72 3.53 3.82 -6.83
C LEU A 72 4.30 3.37 -8.07
N THR A 73 3.60 3.10 -9.18
CA THR A 73 4.22 2.71 -10.45
C THR A 73 5.09 3.82 -11.01
N GLN A 74 4.66 5.07 -10.92
CA GLN A 74 5.46 6.24 -11.32
C GLN A 74 6.73 6.39 -10.49
N ARG A 75 6.74 5.90 -9.24
CA ARG A 75 7.92 5.85 -8.36
C ARG A 75 8.79 4.61 -8.58
N GLY A 76 8.45 3.75 -9.54
CA GLY A 76 9.22 2.57 -9.94
C GLY A 76 8.89 1.27 -9.20
N ALA A 77 7.83 1.24 -8.39
CA ALA A 77 7.39 0.01 -7.74
C ALA A 77 6.76 -0.98 -8.73
N THR A 78 6.93 -2.27 -8.47
CA THR A 78 6.07 -3.32 -9.01
C THR A 78 4.81 -3.39 -8.15
N VAL A 79 3.64 -3.14 -8.75
CA VAL A 79 2.37 -3.12 -8.00
C VAL A 79 1.53 -4.35 -8.32
N LEU A 80 1.16 -5.08 -7.27
CA LEU A 80 0.17 -6.15 -7.31
C LEU A 80 -1.15 -5.60 -6.79
N MET A 81 -2.23 -5.80 -7.55
CA MET A 81 -3.59 -5.42 -7.11
C MET A 81 -4.39 -6.66 -6.80
N THR A 82 -5.09 -6.70 -5.66
CA THR A 82 -6.00 -7.81 -5.37
C THR A 82 -7.19 -7.83 -6.32
N ARG A 83 -7.67 -6.67 -6.74
CA ARG A 83 -8.69 -6.51 -7.80
C ARG A 83 -8.51 -5.18 -8.53
N ARG A 84 -8.94 -5.12 -9.80
CA ARG A 84 -8.99 -3.89 -10.62
C ARG A 84 -10.39 -3.59 -11.15
N THR A 85 -11.36 -4.40 -10.73
CA THR A 85 -12.77 -4.26 -11.09
C THR A 85 -13.64 -4.53 -9.86
N ASP A 86 -14.96 -4.37 -9.98
CA ASP A 86 -15.88 -4.73 -8.92
C ASP A 86 -16.10 -6.25 -8.91
N THR A 87 -15.18 -6.96 -8.28
CA THR A 87 -15.24 -8.42 -8.09
C THR A 87 -14.81 -8.80 -6.69
N ASP A 88 -15.28 -9.91 -6.20
CA ASP A 88 -14.69 -10.62 -5.06
C ASP A 88 -13.66 -11.67 -5.54
N LEU A 89 -12.86 -12.18 -4.62
CA LEU A 89 -11.83 -13.17 -4.89
C LEU A 89 -12.26 -14.58 -4.44
N CYS A 90 -13.55 -14.74 -4.07
CA CYS A 90 -14.07 -16.00 -3.68
C CYS A 90 -14.45 -16.84 -4.90
N ASP A 91 -14.01 -18.09 -4.91
CA ASP A 91 -14.45 -19.08 -5.87
C ASP A 91 -15.37 -20.09 -5.17
N ASP A 92 -16.67 -19.97 -5.40
CA ASP A 92 -17.67 -20.83 -4.79
C ASP A 92 -17.51 -22.31 -5.20
N THR A 93 -16.82 -22.59 -6.32
CA THR A 93 -16.60 -23.98 -6.79
C THR A 93 -15.49 -24.69 -6.00
N THR A 94 -14.54 -23.93 -5.47
CA THR A 94 -13.40 -24.47 -4.70
C THR A 94 -13.51 -24.20 -3.20
N ARG A 95 -14.53 -23.45 -2.77
CA ARG A 95 -14.71 -23.09 -1.38
C ARG A 95 -15.12 -24.28 -0.51
N PRO A 96 -14.35 -24.59 0.56
CA PRO A 96 -14.73 -25.62 1.51
C PRO A 96 -16.08 -25.30 2.18
N ALA A 97 -16.92 -26.31 2.39
CA ALA A 97 -18.27 -26.12 2.93
C ALA A 97 -18.31 -25.47 4.33
N ASN A 98 -17.25 -25.62 5.10
CA ASN A 98 -17.11 -25.02 6.45
C ASN A 98 -16.44 -23.63 6.44
N VAL A 99 -16.13 -23.05 5.26
CA VAL A 99 -15.53 -21.75 5.12
C VAL A 99 -16.54 -20.76 4.53
N THR A 100 -16.74 -19.63 5.18
CA THR A 100 -17.62 -18.58 4.65
C THR A 100 -17.01 -17.93 3.43
N LYS A 101 -17.84 -17.39 2.53
CA LYS A 101 -17.42 -16.63 1.35
C LYS A 101 -16.46 -15.50 1.72
N LYS A 102 -16.79 -14.73 2.76
CA LYS A 102 -15.93 -13.63 3.26
C LYS A 102 -14.57 -14.13 3.74
N ARG A 103 -14.54 -15.27 4.44
CA ARG A 103 -13.29 -15.85 4.93
C ARG A 103 -12.39 -16.30 3.77
N GLN A 104 -12.97 -16.92 2.74
CA GLN A 104 -12.19 -17.32 1.56
C GLN A 104 -11.66 -16.10 0.82
N ASP A 105 -12.48 -15.07 0.58
CA ASP A 105 -12.06 -13.82 -0.06
C ASP A 105 -10.87 -13.19 0.66
N MET A 106 -10.96 -13.03 1.98
CA MET A 106 -9.87 -12.51 2.79
C MET A 106 -8.60 -13.38 2.72
N GLN A 107 -8.75 -14.70 2.70
CA GLN A 107 -7.61 -15.61 2.55
C GLN A 107 -6.96 -15.48 1.17
N CYS A 108 -7.73 -15.28 0.11
CA CYS A 108 -7.19 -15.04 -1.23
C CYS A 108 -6.34 -13.76 -1.26
N ARG A 109 -6.78 -12.67 -0.62
CA ARG A 109 -5.99 -11.42 -0.52
C ARG A 109 -4.64 -11.64 0.16
N VAL A 110 -4.65 -12.34 1.30
CA VAL A 110 -3.42 -12.72 2.01
C VAL A 110 -2.52 -13.61 1.16
N ASN A 111 -3.08 -14.62 0.49
CA ASN A 111 -2.33 -15.51 -0.40
C ASN A 111 -1.68 -14.75 -1.56
N MET A 112 -2.35 -13.77 -2.14
CA MET A 112 -1.77 -12.93 -3.21
C MET A 112 -0.56 -12.15 -2.71
N ALA A 113 -0.58 -11.63 -1.47
CA ALA A 113 0.58 -10.95 -0.88
C ALA A 113 1.77 -11.90 -0.72
N VAL A 114 1.52 -13.10 -0.20
CA VAL A 114 2.56 -14.12 0.06
C VAL A 114 3.13 -14.66 -1.26
N GLN A 115 2.27 -15.07 -2.19
CA GLN A 115 2.68 -15.63 -3.48
C GLN A 115 3.38 -14.60 -4.37
N GLY A 116 2.93 -13.36 -4.30
CA GLY A 116 3.54 -12.24 -5.01
C GLY A 116 4.81 -11.71 -4.33
N GLN A 117 5.22 -12.29 -3.21
CA GLN A 117 6.39 -11.86 -2.44
C GLN A 117 6.40 -10.34 -2.18
N ALA A 118 5.24 -9.80 -1.77
CA ALA A 118 5.10 -8.39 -1.52
C ALA A 118 6.02 -7.91 -0.39
N ASP A 119 6.76 -6.83 -0.62
CA ASP A 119 7.56 -6.14 0.40
C ASP A 119 6.69 -5.35 1.38
N MET A 120 5.51 -4.90 0.91
CA MET A 120 4.52 -4.15 1.69
C MET A 120 3.11 -4.46 1.22
N VAL A 121 2.14 -4.30 2.13
CA VAL A 121 0.70 -4.44 1.83
C VAL A 121 -0.04 -3.18 2.26
N LEU A 122 -0.78 -2.59 1.34
CA LEU A 122 -1.60 -1.39 1.54
C LEU A 122 -3.07 -1.75 1.27
N SER A 123 -3.88 -1.91 2.31
CA SER A 123 -5.32 -2.14 2.17
C SER A 123 -6.08 -0.82 2.27
N ILE A 124 -6.88 -0.51 1.28
CA ILE A 124 -7.56 0.78 1.11
C ILE A 124 -9.03 0.63 1.45
N HIS A 125 -9.48 1.42 2.41
CA HIS A 125 -10.82 1.43 2.97
C HIS A 125 -11.34 2.83 3.21
N MET A 126 -12.65 2.93 3.46
CA MET A 126 -13.33 4.14 3.93
C MET A 126 -14.03 3.83 5.24
N ASN A 127 -13.82 4.68 6.22
CA ASN A 127 -14.41 4.51 7.54
C ASN A 127 -15.91 4.84 7.52
N GLU A 128 -16.64 4.18 8.41
CA GLU A 128 -18.02 4.53 8.73
C GLU A 128 -18.21 4.64 10.23
N TYR A 129 -18.93 5.67 10.66
CA TYR A 129 -19.28 5.81 12.07
C TYR A 129 -20.71 6.33 12.23
N ARG A 130 -21.33 5.93 13.35
CA ARG A 130 -22.72 6.35 13.65
C ARG A 130 -22.86 7.88 13.78
N VAL A 131 -21.85 8.54 14.35
CA VAL A 131 -21.82 9.99 14.51
C VAL A 131 -21.23 10.62 13.25
N ARG A 132 -22.06 11.33 12.50
CA ARG A 132 -21.70 11.90 11.17
C ARG A 132 -20.64 13.01 11.22
N SER A 133 -20.31 13.55 12.39
CA SER A 133 -19.27 14.56 12.55
C SER A 133 -17.86 13.96 12.69
N GLU A 134 -17.74 12.62 12.78
CA GLU A 134 -16.42 11.98 12.76
C GLU A 134 -15.76 12.16 11.41
N SER A 135 -14.46 12.47 11.41
CA SER A 135 -13.70 12.81 10.20
C SER A 135 -12.21 12.50 10.36
N GLY A 136 -11.48 12.61 9.27
CA GLY A 136 -10.04 12.47 9.16
C GLY A 136 -9.57 11.05 8.84
N PRO A 137 -8.52 10.91 8.02
CA PRO A 137 -7.93 9.63 7.67
C PRO A 137 -7.27 8.97 8.87
N GLN A 138 -7.27 7.64 8.90
CA GLN A 138 -6.63 6.88 9.96
C GLN A 138 -5.95 5.62 9.43
N VAL A 139 -4.71 5.38 9.85
CA VAL A 139 -3.93 4.21 9.42
C VAL A 139 -3.82 3.21 10.55
N PHE A 140 -4.10 1.94 10.23
CA PHE A 140 -4.03 0.83 11.16
C PHE A 140 -2.89 -0.12 10.81
N TYR A 141 -2.30 -0.73 11.82
CA TYR A 141 -1.24 -1.73 11.70
C TYR A 141 -1.44 -2.88 12.69
N ARG A 142 -0.81 -4.05 12.45
CA ARG A 142 -0.88 -5.18 13.39
C ARG A 142 -0.14 -4.86 14.69
N ALA A 143 -0.79 -5.07 15.83
CA ALA A 143 -0.15 -4.97 17.14
C ALA A 143 1.11 -5.85 17.19
N GLY A 144 2.20 -5.33 17.74
CA GLY A 144 3.50 -6.02 17.80
C GLY A 144 4.35 -5.95 16.53
N SER A 145 3.84 -5.48 15.39
CA SER A 145 4.63 -5.25 14.19
C SER A 145 5.37 -3.92 14.26
N GLY A 146 6.68 -3.95 14.51
CA GLY A 146 7.51 -2.74 14.52
C GLY A 146 7.58 -2.05 13.15
N ALA A 147 7.75 -2.82 12.08
CA ALA A 147 7.78 -2.30 10.72
C ALA A 147 6.41 -1.77 10.27
N GLY A 148 5.32 -2.49 10.60
CA GLY A 148 3.96 -2.01 10.35
C GLY A 148 3.64 -0.71 11.08
N ARG A 149 4.09 -0.56 12.34
CA ARG A 149 3.93 0.67 13.12
C ARG A 149 4.68 1.85 12.48
N LEU A 150 5.92 1.61 12.02
CA LEU A 150 6.71 2.65 11.37
C LEU A 150 6.03 3.09 10.07
N LEU A 151 5.65 2.15 9.21
CA LEU A 151 4.94 2.42 7.97
C LEU A 151 3.64 3.19 8.21
N ALA A 152 2.83 2.75 9.19
CA ALA A 152 1.58 3.41 9.52
C ALA A 152 1.78 4.84 10.06
N GLY A 153 2.80 5.06 10.89
CA GLY A 153 3.13 6.39 11.39
C GLY A 153 3.55 7.35 10.28
N THR A 154 4.47 6.93 9.42
CA THR A 154 4.92 7.73 8.27
C THR A 154 3.76 8.07 7.32
N MET A 155 2.92 7.07 7.00
CA MET A 155 1.77 7.28 6.12
C MET A 155 0.71 8.19 6.76
N GLN A 156 0.47 8.05 8.06
CA GLN A 156 -0.46 8.93 8.78
C GLN A 156 0.00 10.39 8.73
N GLU A 157 1.27 10.66 8.95
CA GLU A 157 1.86 12.00 8.86
C GLU A 157 1.77 12.56 7.43
N ALA A 158 2.04 11.74 6.42
CA ALA A 158 1.90 12.12 5.02
C ALA A 158 0.46 12.49 4.65
N LEU A 159 -0.51 11.70 5.10
CA LEU A 159 -1.94 11.97 4.91
C LEU A 159 -2.37 13.28 5.60
N ILE A 160 -1.95 13.51 6.84
CA ILE A 160 -2.26 14.76 7.57
C ILE A 160 -1.67 15.95 6.81
N THR A 161 -0.41 15.88 6.43
CA THR A 161 0.30 16.95 5.70
C THR A 161 -0.37 17.26 4.36
N ALA A 162 -0.65 16.21 3.58
CA ALA A 162 -1.23 16.40 2.25
C ALA A 162 -2.68 16.88 2.31
N LEU A 163 -3.50 16.31 3.17
CA LEU A 163 -4.95 16.54 3.14
C LEU A 163 -5.40 17.69 4.05
N SER A 164 -4.59 18.05 5.06
CA SER A 164 -4.94 19.03 6.10
C SER A 164 -6.37 18.77 6.67
N PRO A 165 -6.61 17.56 7.21
CA PRO A 165 -7.94 17.16 7.62
C PRO A 165 -8.45 18.01 8.78
N GLN A 166 -9.77 18.15 8.91
CA GLN A 166 -10.39 18.86 10.00
C GLN A 166 -10.10 18.23 11.38
N LYS A 167 -9.92 16.91 11.41
CA LYS A 167 -9.53 16.14 12.60
C LYS A 167 -8.31 15.30 12.27
N GLU A 168 -7.21 15.62 12.93
CA GLU A 168 -6.00 14.80 12.86
C GLU A 168 -6.16 13.56 13.75
N ARG A 169 -5.81 12.40 13.19
CA ARG A 169 -5.81 11.11 13.88
C ARG A 169 -4.41 10.55 13.96
N ALA A 170 -4.17 9.67 14.93
CA ALA A 170 -2.92 8.94 15.04
C ALA A 170 -3.05 7.55 14.42
N ALA A 171 -1.96 7.03 13.88
CA ALA A 171 -1.88 5.62 13.54
C ALA A 171 -2.05 4.75 14.78
N MET A 172 -2.81 3.65 14.68
CA MET A 172 -3.08 2.80 15.82
C MET A 172 -3.13 1.31 15.46
N PRO A 173 -2.91 0.42 16.45
CA PRO A 173 -3.05 -1.00 16.21
C PRO A 173 -4.51 -1.36 15.90
N GLY A 174 -4.68 -2.33 14.96
CA GLY A 174 -5.99 -2.87 14.59
C GLY A 174 -5.91 -4.38 14.37
N ASP A 175 -6.99 -5.08 14.66
CA ASP A 175 -7.11 -6.53 14.46
C ASP A 175 -7.87 -6.82 13.15
N TYR A 176 -7.21 -6.53 12.03
CA TYR A 176 -7.75 -6.80 10.69
C TYR A 176 -7.06 -8.02 10.10
N PHE A 177 -7.83 -8.86 9.41
CA PHE A 177 -7.33 -10.11 8.84
C PHE A 177 -6.17 -9.89 7.85
N ILE A 178 -6.27 -8.87 6.99
CA ILE A 178 -5.24 -8.54 6.00
C ILE A 178 -3.91 -8.10 6.64
N LEU A 179 -3.94 -7.66 7.89
CA LEU A 179 -2.74 -7.25 8.62
C LEU A 179 -2.02 -8.43 9.31
N GLN A 180 -2.59 -9.65 9.30
CA GLN A 180 -2.00 -10.84 9.93
C GLN A 180 -0.89 -11.48 9.07
N LEU A 181 -0.05 -10.62 8.49
CA LEU A 181 1.12 -10.97 7.68
C LEU A 181 2.40 -10.60 8.43
N ASP A 182 3.51 -11.28 8.15
CA ASP A 182 4.83 -10.88 8.63
C ASP A 182 5.39 -9.70 7.81
N THR A 183 4.95 -9.58 6.57
CA THR A 183 5.20 -8.41 5.71
C THR A 183 4.62 -7.14 6.34
N PRO A 184 5.35 -6.01 6.32
CA PRO A 184 4.82 -4.71 6.74
C PRO A 184 3.50 -4.41 6.05
N SER A 185 2.43 -4.30 6.83
CA SER A 185 1.07 -4.16 6.31
C SER A 185 0.32 -3.06 7.03
N VAL A 186 -0.43 -2.27 6.29
CA VAL A 186 -1.30 -1.23 6.81
C VAL A 186 -2.68 -1.30 6.19
N LEU A 187 -3.70 -0.91 6.96
CA LEU A 187 -5.04 -0.63 6.47
C LEU A 187 -5.28 0.87 6.62
N VAL A 188 -5.62 1.51 5.52
CA VAL A 188 -5.81 2.95 5.42
C VAL A 188 -7.29 3.25 5.29
N GLU A 189 -7.87 3.80 6.33
CA GLU A 189 -9.18 4.44 6.31
C GLU A 189 -8.99 5.86 5.79
N CYS A 190 -9.31 6.10 4.52
CA CYS A 190 -8.99 7.36 3.84
C CYS A 190 -9.84 8.56 4.29
N GLY A 191 -10.93 8.30 4.99
CA GLY A 191 -11.89 9.27 5.53
C GLY A 191 -13.21 8.58 5.84
N PHE A 192 -14.19 9.32 6.35
CA PHE A 192 -15.49 8.78 6.77
C PHE A 192 -16.56 9.00 5.70
N ILE A 193 -17.01 7.92 5.05
CA ILE A 193 -18.13 8.00 4.10
C ILE A 193 -19.48 8.32 4.78
N SER A 194 -19.53 8.26 6.09
CA SER A 194 -20.68 8.70 6.91
C SER A 194 -20.71 10.20 7.17
N ASN A 195 -19.59 10.92 6.90
CA ASN A 195 -19.50 12.37 7.04
C ASN A 195 -19.81 13.05 5.69
N PRO A 196 -20.83 13.94 5.59
CA PRO A 196 -21.23 14.51 4.30
C PRO A 196 -20.12 15.28 3.57
N ALA A 197 -19.27 16.00 4.31
CA ALA A 197 -18.18 16.77 3.71
C ALA A 197 -17.08 15.84 3.19
N GLU A 198 -16.72 14.79 3.94
CA GLU A 198 -15.74 13.82 3.49
C GLU A 198 -16.28 12.90 2.39
N GLU A 199 -17.57 12.50 2.45
CA GLU A 199 -18.21 11.77 1.37
C GLU A 199 -18.08 12.52 0.03
N ALA A 200 -18.37 13.82 0.02
CA ALA A 200 -18.23 14.64 -1.18
C ALA A 200 -16.79 14.71 -1.71
N LEU A 201 -15.80 14.80 -0.80
CA LEU A 201 -14.38 14.77 -1.15
C LEU A 201 -13.96 13.40 -1.69
N LEU A 202 -14.29 12.31 -0.99
CA LEU A 202 -13.93 10.94 -1.33
C LEU A 202 -14.49 10.50 -2.69
N LEU A 203 -15.62 11.06 -3.11
CA LEU A 203 -16.21 10.85 -4.43
C LEU A 203 -15.59 11.72 -5.52
N SER A 204 -14.76 12.71 -5.17
CA SER A 204 -14.10 13.60 -6.14
C SER A 204 -12.84 12.92 -6.73
N PRO A 205 -12.72 12.80 -8.07
CA PRO A 205 -11.52 12.24 -8.70
C PRO A 205 -10.24 12.98 -8.31
N ALA A 206 -10.28 14.30 -8.20
CA ALA A 206 -9.11 15.09 -7.79
C ALA A 206 -8.64 14.78 -6.36
N TYR A 207 -9.58 14.52 -5.45
CA TYR A 207 -9.24 14.12 -4.09
C TYR A 207 -8.73 12.69 -4.01
N GLN A 208 -9.28 11.78 -4.84
CA GLN A 208 -8.78 10.40 -4.97
C GLN A 208 -7.35 10.36 -5.50
N GLU A 209 -7.01 11.21 -6.49
CA GLU A 209 -5.63 11.37 -6.95
C GLU A 209 -4.71 11.90 -5.84
N LYS A 210 -5.15 12.91 -5.10
CA LYS A 210 -4.42 13.46 -3.95
C LYS A 210 -4.17 12.42 -2.86
N LEU A 211 -5.17 11.57 -2.56
CA LEU A 211 -5.01 10.43 -1.67
C LEU A 211 -3.97 9.43 -2.21
N GLY A 212 -4.06 9.12 -3.52
CA GLY A 212 -3.11 8.23 -4.18
C GLY A 212 -1.67 8.69 -4.06
N GLU A 213 -1.42 9.98 -4.22
CA GLU A 213 -0.08 10.59 -4.06
C GLU A 213 0.40 10.58 -2.62
N ALA A 214 -0.50 10.83 -1.66
CA ALA A 214 -0.17 10.90 -0.24
C ALA A 214 0.12 9.50 0.37
N ILE A 215 -0.51 8.45 -0.17
CA ILE A 215 -0.33 7.06 0.27
C ILE A 215 0.93 6.44 -0.35
N ALA A 216 1.31 6.84 -1.56
CA ALA A 216 2.45 6.32 -2.31
C ALA A 216 3.78 6.99 -1.90
#